data_857a58a5ab9743cf35180350277d3959
#
_entry.id   857a58a5ab9743cf35180350277d3959
#
_cell.length_a   1.000
_cell.length_b   1.000
_cell.length_c   1.000
_cell.angle_alpha   90.00
_cell.angle_beta   90.00
_cell.angle_gamma   90.00
#
_symmetry.space_group_name_H-M   'P 1'
#
loop_
_entity.id
_entity.type
_entity.pdbx_description
1 polymer ?
#
loop_
_entity_poly.entity_id
_entity_poly.type
_entity_poly.pdbx_seq_one_letter_code
_entity_poly.pdbx_strand_id
1 'polypeptide(L)'
;MQAITEKLLQELYPGRQNLQILDAGCGTGGAIVYLVRFGHVVGCDNSAHALSYCQKRRLSRLSRAGVEQLPFAPQSFDLITSFDVLYHQAVTDYQLALAEFYRVLKPGGRLFLRLPAYNWLRGHHDDIIETARRFTTGELKLALESSRFLTEKLSYANTLLFPLALAKRFTEKIFPPQGDTSDVYPLPQWQNHLFKTFLQMEARWLGQGHILPFGLTVVAVGRKASTLQQQTTSAAASCDES
;
A
#
# COMPACT_ATOMS: atom_id res chain seq x y z
N MET A 1 3.77 9.69 5.01
CA MET A 1 3.72 8.27 4.59
C MET A 1 5.07 7.75 4.07
N GLN A 2 5.83 8.51 3.29
CA GLN A 2 7.17 8.08 2.83
C GLN A 2 8.07 7.58 3.98
N ALA A 3 8.19 8.33 5.09
CA ALA A 3 9.01 7.95 6.22
C ALA A 3 8.63 6.59 6.84
N ILE A 4 7.34 6.28 6.90
CA ILE A 4 6.83 4.97 7.38
C ILE A 4 7.28 3.88 6.41
N THR A 5 7.08 4.07 5.10
CA THR A 5 7.48 3.11 4.07
C THR A 5 8.99 2.84 4.11
N GLU A 6 9.82 3.90 4.14
CA GLU A 6 11.27 3.76 4.17
C GLU A 6 11.75 3.01 5.44
N LYS A 7 11.18 3.31 6.61
CA LYS A 7 11.53 2.63 7.86
C LYS A 7 11.16 1.15 7.84
N LEU A 8 9.97 0.83 7.36
CA LEU A 8 9.53 -0.57 7.23
C LEU A 8 10.38 -1.34 6.20
N LEU A 9 10.73 -0.73 5.06
CA LEU A 9 11.60 -1.36 4.07
C LEU A 9 13.03 -1.57 4.61
N GLN A 10 13.57 -0.64 5.40
CA GLN A 10 14.86 -0.80 6.08
C GLN A 10 14.86 -1.97 7.06
N GLU A 11 13.76 -2.17 7.79
CA GLU A 11 13.57 -3.30 8.69
C GLU A 11 13.44 -4.64 7.92
N LEU A 12 12.65 -4.66 6.86
CA LEU A 12 12.36 -5.88 6.08
C LEU A 12 13.53 -6.31 5.19
N TYR A 13 14.37 -5.38 4.78
CA TYR A 13 15.49 -5.59 3.85
C TYR A 13 16.77 -4.87 4.33
N PRO A 14 17.32 -5.24 5.50
CA PRO A 14 18.47 -4.55 6.06
C PRO A 14 19.67 -4.62 5.11
N GLY A 15 20.20 -3.43 4.73
CA GLY A 15 21.36 -3.30 3.87
C GLY A 15 21.19 -3.68 2.40
N ARG A 16 19.99 -4.12 1.96
CA ARG A 16 19.75 -4.50 0.55
C ARG A 16 19.41 -3.27 -0.30
N GLN A 17 20.08 -3.15 -1.45
CA GLN A 17 19.92 -2.05 -2.41
C GLN A 17 19.78 -2.56 -3.86
N ASN A 18 19.57 -3.86 -4.06
CA ASN A 18 19.51 -4.48 -5.38
C ASN A 18 18.19 -5.24 -5.63
N LEU A 19 17.13 -4.85 -4.94
CA LEU A 19 15.82 -5.48 -5.09
C LEU A 19 15.25 -5.21 -6.49
N GLN A 20 14.55 -6.17 -7.06
CA GLN A 20 13.66 -5.95 -8.20
C GLN A 20 12.30 -5.54 -7.62
N ILE A 21 11.89 -4.31 -7.85
CA ILE A 21 10.71 -3.70 -7.22
C ILE A 21 9.67 -3.37 -8.28
N LEU A 22 8.43 -3.75 -8.05
CA LEU A 22 7.27 -3.29 -8.80
C LEU A 22 6.48 -2.31 -7.92
N ASP A 23 6.25 -1.09 -8.42
CA ASP A 23 5.27 -0.16 -7.85
C ASP A 23 3.97 -0.29 -8.65
N ALA A 24 3.04 -1.09 -8.15
CA ALA A 24 1.78 -1.45 -8.81
C ALA A 24 0.70 -0.42 -8.48
N GLY A 25 0.24 0.32 -9.49
CA GLY A 25 -0.55 1.53 -9.36
C GLY A 25 0.34 2.71 -8.96
N CYS A 26 1.41 2.94 -9.71
CA CYS A 26 2.44 3.93 -9.36
C CYS A 26 1.96 5.38 -9.47
N GLY A 27 0.79 5.63 -10.08
CA GLY A 27 0.25 6.96 -10.29
C GLY A 27 1.25 7.88 -11.00
N THR A 28 1.53 9.03 -10.42
CA THR A 28 2.49 10.00 -10.95
C THR A 28 3.95 9.72 -10.54
N GLY A 29 4.25 8.52 -10.01
CA GLY A 29 5.60 8.07 -9.65
C GLY A 29 6.14 8.61 -8.33
N GLY A 30 5.26 9.07 -7.43
CA GLY A 30 5.68 9.66 -6.15
C GLY A 30 6.44 8.68 -5.25
N ALA A 31 6.06 7.39 -5.24
CA ALA A 31 6.74 6.36 -4.47
C ALA A 31 8.06 5.93 -5.14
N ILE A 32 8.11 5.84 -6.45
CA ILE A 32 9.30 5.42 -7.20
C ILE A 32 10.52 6.27 -6.81
N VAL A 33 10.35 7.58 -6.61
CA VAL A 33 11.43 8.53 -6.29
C VAL A 33 12.26 8.11 -5.06
N TYR A 34 11.64 7.51 -4.06
CA TYR A 34 12.36 7.04 -2.88
C TYR A 34 12.62 5.53 -2.87
N LEU A 35 11.81 4.74 -3.58
CA LEU A 35 11.98 3.28 -3.71
C LEU A 35 13.26 2.91 -4.45
N VAL A 36 13.76 3.76 -5.36
CA VAL A 36 15.04 3.53 -6.09
C VAL A 36 16.24 3.38 -5.17
N ARG A 37 16.15 3.81 -3.91
CA ARG A 37 17.21 3.59 -2.90
C ARG A 37 17.35 2.13 -2.49
N PHE A 38 16.32 1.33 -2.72
CA PHE A 38 16.26 -0.08 -2.35
C PHE A 38 16.51 -1.03 -3.53
N GLY A 39 16.51 -0.51 -4.77
CA GLY A 39 16.77 -1.34 -5.94
C GLY A 39 16.26 -0.76 -7.25
N HIS A 40 16.05 -1.65 -8.19
CA HIS A 40 15.52 -1.33 -9.52
C HIS A 40 14.00 -1.32 -9.50
N VAL A 41 13.40 -0.16 -9.76
CA VAL A 41 11.94 0.02 -9.69
C VAL A 41 11.35 0.05 -11.10
N VAL A 42 10.30 -0.72 -11.29
CA VAL A 42 9.37 -0.64 -12.43
C VAL A 42 8.05 -0.09 -11.91
N GLY A 43 7.52 0.97 -12.54
CA GLY A 43 6.19 1.49 -12.25
C GLY A 43 5.15 0.90 -13.20
N CYS A 44 3.98 0.55 -12.69
CA CYS A 44 2.85 0.11 -13.49
C CYS A 44 1.58 0.88 -13.10
N ASP A 45 0.85 1.41 -14.09
CA ASP A 45 -0.41 2.10 -13.87
C ASP A 45 -1.32 1.97 -15.10
N ASN A 46 -2.64 1.95 -14.94
CA ASN A 46 -3.57 1.90 -16.06
C ASN A 46 -3.77 3.25 -16.74
N SER A 47 -3.51 4.36 -16.01
CA SER A 47 -3.70 5.73 -16.45
C SER A 47 -2.52 6.22 -17.30
N ALA A 48 -2.72 6.36 -18.62
CA ALA A 48 -1.73 6.98 -19.51
C ALA A 48 -1.38 8.42 -19.06
N HIS A 49 -2.36 9.13 -18.48
CA HIS A 49 -2.16 10.48 -17.99
C HIS A 49 -1.21 10.50 -16.78
N ALA A 50 -1.41 9.61 -15.81
CA ALA A 50 -0.52 9.46 -14.66
C ALA A 50 0.91 9.11 -15.10
N LEU A 51 1.05 8.15 -16.03
CA LEU A 51 2.36 7.76 -16.58
C LEU A 51 3.06 8.91 -17.33
N SER A 52 2.32 9.83 -17.98
CA SER A 52 2.93 11.02 -18.59
C SER A 52 3.64 11.92 -17.56
N TYR A 53 3.12 12.03 -16.34
CA TYR A 53 3.83 12.73 -15.25
C TYR A 53 5.08 11.98 -14.78
N CYS A 54 5.04 10.64 -14.76
CA CYS A 54 6.24 9.85 -14.49
C CYS A 54 7.35 10.16 -15.51
N GLN A 55 7.00 10.22 -16.80
CA GLN A 55 7.95 10.57 -17.88
C GLN A 55 8.52 11.99 -17.70
N LYS A 56 7.67 12.98 -17.35
CA LYS A 56 8.13 14.35 -17.02
C LYS A 56 9.12 14.37 -15.85
N ARG A 57 9.04 13.41 -14.92
CA ARG A 57 9.99 13.19 -13.82
C ARG A 57 11.21 12.36 -14.23
N ARG A 58 11.35 12.05 -15.54
CA ARG A 58 12.44 11.22 -16.10
C ARG A 58 12.45 9.78 -15.56
N LEU A 59 11.30 9.27 -15.15
CA LEU A 59 11.13 7.86 -14.83
C LEU A 59 10.89 7.10 -16.15
N SER A 60 11.74 6.11 -16.46
CA SER A 60 11.74 5.44 -17.77
C SER A 60 11.22 3.99 -17.72
N ARG A 61 11.28 3.33 -16.57
CA ARG A 61 10.85 1.94 -16.43
C ARG A 61 9.37 1.91 -16.04
N LEU A 62 8.51 2.09 -17.04
CA LEU A 62 7.07 2.21 -16.86
C LEU A 62 6.34 1.21 -17.76
N SER A 63 5.24 0.66 -17.25
CA SER A 63 4.33 -0.19 -17.99
C SER A 63 2.90 0.31 -17.84
N ARG A 64 2.09 0.27 -18.89
CA ARG A 64 0.68 0.61 -18.82
C ARG A 64 -0.14 -0.66 -18.71
N ALA A 65 -0.66 -0.95 -17.51
CA ALA A 65 -1.58 -2.06 -17.26
C ALA A 65 -2.35 -1.86 -15.95
N GLY A 66 -3.49 -2.52 -15.83
CA GLY A 66 -4.22 -2.67 -14.57
C GLY A 66 -3.54 -3.66 -13.64
N VAL A 67 -3.77 -3.52 -12.34
CA VAL A 67 -3.15 -4.39 -11.32
C VAL A 67 -3.74 -5.81 -11.30
N GLU A 68 -4.91 -6.01 -11.92
CA GLU A 68 -5.61 -7.29 -12.06
C GLU A 68 -5.04 -8.16 -13.19
N GLN A 69 -4.18 -7.58 -14.07
CA GLN A 69 -3.50 -8.28 -15.15
C GLN A 69 -2.15 -7.65 -15.44
N LEU A 70 -1.12 -8.10 -14.74
CA LEU A 70 0.22 -7.55 -14.82
C LEU A 70 1.01 -8.15 -16.00
N PRO A 71 1.64 -7.32 -16.86
CA PRO A 71 2.38 -7.76 -18.05
C PRO A 71 3.81 -8.21 -17.70
N PHE A 72 3.98 -8.90 -16.59
CA PHE A 72 5.27 -9.37 -16.13
C PHE A 72 5.28 -10.90 -15.96
N ALA A 73 6.43 -11.51 -16.19
CA ALA A 73 6.62 -12.93 -15.97
C ALA A 73 6.43 -13.31 -14.50
N PRO A 74 6.01 -14.54 -14.18
CA PRO A 74 5.99 -15.04 -12.82
C PRO A 74 7.37 -14.89 -12.15
N GLN A 75 7.39 -14.67 -10.83
CA GLN A 75 8.60 -14.66 -10.01
C GLN A 75 9.66 -13.64 -10.47
N SER A 76 9.23 -12.46 -10.90
CA SER A 76 10.09 -11.39 -11.41
C SER A 76 10.58 -10.42 -10.32
N PHE A 77 9.80 -10.25 -9.24
CA PHE A 77 10.04 -9.18 -8.26
C PHE A 77 10.33 -9.70 -6.85
N ASP A 78 11.26 -9.03 -6.18
CA ASP A 78 11.56 -9.25 -4.75
C ASP A 78 10.58 -8.51 -3.85
N LEU A 79 10.09 -7.36 -4.31
CA LEU A 79 9.15 -6.50 -3.59
C LEU A 79 8.10 -5.96 -4.56
N ILE A 80 6.84 -6.00 -4.15
CA ILE A 80 5.76 -5.23 -4.76
C ILE A 80 5.28 -4.20 -3.75
N THR A 81 5.18 -2.95 -4.15
CA THR A 81 4.46 -1.91 -3.43
C THR A 81 3.15 -1.62 -4.17
N SER A 82 2.05 -1.49 -3.43
CA SER A 82 0.77 -1.02 -3.98
C SER A 82 0.11 -0.10 -2.96
N PHE A 83 0.21 1.20 -3.25
CA PHE A 83 -0.16 2.25 -2.32
C PHE A 83 -1.36 3.01 -2.83
N ASP A 84 -2.45 2.92 -2.07
CA ASP A 84 -3.70 3.62 -2.37
C ASP A 84 -4.27 3.22 -3.75
N VAL A 85 -4.33 1.90 -4.04
CA VAL A 85 -4.77 1.35 -5.33
C VAL A 85 -5.99 0.43 -5.18
N LEU A 86 -5.91 -0.61 -4.33
CA LEU A 86 -6.93 -1.68 -4.26
C LEU A 86 -8.30 -1.20 -3.76
N TYR A 87 -8.39 0.04 -3.31
CA TYR A 87 -9.65 0.66 -2.89
C TYR A 87 -10.39 1.35 -4.04
N HIS A 88 -9.72 1.65 -5.16
CA HIS A 88 -10.23 2.47 -6.25
C HIS A 88 -11.29 1.73 -7.08
N GLN A 89 -12.28 2.45 -7.61
CA GLN A 89 -13.35 1.87 -8.44
C GLN A 89 -12.83 1.19 -9.70
N ALA A 90 -11.70 1.65 -10.25
CA ALA A 90 -11.05 1.02 -11.39
C ALA A 90 -10.49 -0.38 -11.11
N VAL A 91 -10.38 -0.80 -9.84
CA VAL A 91 -10.05 -2.17 -9.44
C VAL A 91 -11.34 -2.90 -9.14
N THR A 92 -11.81 -3.68 -10.10
CA THR A 92 -13.11 -4.36 -10.02
C THR A 92 -13.06 -5.53 -9.03
N ASP A 93 -11.95 -6.26 -9.05
CA ASP A 93 -11.68 -7.36 -8.11
C ASP A 93 -10.26 -7.27 -7.53
N TYR A 94 -10.15 -6.81 -6.30
CA TYR A 94 -8.87 -6.74 -5.60
C TYR A 94 -8.26 -8.12 -5.31
N GLN A 95 -9.04 -9.19 -5.31
CA GLN A 95 -8.51 -10.56 -5.13
C GLN A 95 -7.75 -11.02 -6.37
N LEU A 96 -8.22 -10.67 -7.57
CA LEU A 96 -7.46 -10.88 -8.81
C LEU A 96 -6.14 -10.11 -8.77
N ALA A 97 -6.16 -8.86 -8.30
CA ALA A 97 -4.92 -8.08 -8.13
C ALA A 97 -3.94 -8.75 -7.14
N LEU A 98 -4.44 -9.26 -6.00
CA LEU A 98 -3.60 -10.00 -5.04
C LEU A 98 -3.05 -11.30 -5.64
N ALA A 99 -3.83 -12.03 -6.44
CA ALA A 99 -3.37 -13.22 -7.15
C ALA A 99 -2.27 -12.89 -8.16
N GLU A 100 -2.40 -11.79 -8.91
CA GLU A 100 -1.36 -11.31 -9.83
C GLU A 100 -0.09 -10.88 -9.07
N PHE A 101 -0.22 -10.18 -7.94
CA PHE A 101 0.91 -9.85 -7.09
C PHE A 101 1.62 -11.12 -6.60
N TYR A 102 0.84 -12.13 -6.16
CA TYR A 102 1.42 -13.40 -5.77
C TYR A 102 2.15 -14.10 -6.92
N ARG A 103 1.58 -14.08 -8.13
CA ARG A 103 2.17 -14.69 -9.32
C ARG A 103 3.53 -14.09 -9.66
N VAL A 104 3.61 -12.75 -9.72
CA VAL A 104 4.83 -12.05 -10.16
C VAL A 104 5.89 -11.89 -9.08
N LEU A 105 5.56 -12.11 -7.80
CA LEU A 105 6.53 -12.17 -6.70
C LEU A 105 7.36 -13.44 -6.76
N LYS A 106 8.65 -13.30 -6.50
CA LYS A 106 9.57 -14.43 -6.25
C LYS A 106 9.18 -15.15 -4.95
N PRO A 107 9.52 -16.46 -4.80
CA PRO A 107 9.45 -17.13 -3.51
C PRO A 107 10.25 -16.34 -2.45
N GLY A 108 9.64 -16.10 -1.28
CA GLY A 108 10.22 -15.25 -0.24
C GLY A 108 10.07 -13.73 -0.48
N GLY A 109 9.56 -13.31 -1.64
CA GLY A 109 9.27 -11.91 -1.95
C GLY A 109 8.10 -11.36 -1.13
N ARG A 110 8.02 -10.04 -1.00
CA ARG A 110 7.05 -9.35 -0.17
C ARG A 110 6.14 -8.41 -0.95
N LEU A 111 4.89 -8.38 -0.54
CA LEU A 111 3.89 -7.40 -0.94
C LEU A 111 3.72 -6.38 0.17
N PHE A 112 3.88 -5.10 -0.12
CA PHE A 112 3.65 -4.01 0.81
C PHE A 112 2.43 -3.21 0.36
N LEU A 113 1.36 -3.29 1.14
CA LEU A 113 0.11 -2.60 0.90
C LEU A 113 -0.06 -1.41 1.83
N ARG A 114 -0.66 -0.35 1.30
CA ARG A 114 -1.15 0.80 2.05
C ARG A 114 -2.51 1.19 1.50
N LEU A 115 -3.52 1.24 2.38
CA LEU A 115 -4.92 1.43 2.01
C LEU A 115 -5.64 2.34 3.02
N PRO A 116 -6.66 3.11 2.61
CA PRO A 116 -7.45 3.90 3.54
C PRO A 116 -8.24 2.99 4.50
N ALA A 117 -8.28 3.41 5.78
CA ALA A 117 -8.94 2.67 6.84
C ALA A 117 -10.43 3.05 6.97
N TYR A 118 -11.24 2.09 7.41
CA TYR A 118 -12.62 2.18 7.89
C TYR A 118 -13.64 2.77 6.90
N ASN A 119 -14.57 1.95 6.44
CA ASN A 119 -15.68 2.39 5.58
C ASN A 119 -16.54 3.49 6.21
N TRP A 120 -16.72 3.50 7.53
CA TRP A 120 -17.48 4.52 8.24
C TRP A 120 -16.81 5.91 8.28
N LEU A 121 -15.51 6.03 7.97
CA LEU A 121 -14.79 7.29 7.77
C LEU A 121 -14.97 7.88 6.37
N ARG A 122 -15.77 7.26 5.53
CA ARG A 122 -16.05 7.74 4.17
C ARG A 122 -16.67 9.13 4.21
N GLY A 123 -16.28 9.99 3.28
CA GLY A 123 -16.80 11.35 3.16
C GLY A 123 -16.67 11.87 1.74
N HIS A 124 -17.02 13.13 1.51
CA HIS A 124 -17.06 13.73 0.18
C HIS A 124 -15.76 13.57 -0.63
N HIS A 125 -14.62 13.64 0.00
CA HIS A 125 -13.33 13.40 -0.66
C HIS A 125 -13.23 12.01 -1.29
N ASP A 126 -13.84 10.98 -0.69
CA ASP A 126 -13.84 9.61 -1.22
C ASP A 126 -14.59 9.50 -2.54
N ASP A 127 -15.61 10.31 -2.73
CA ASP A 127 -16.39 10.32 -3.97
C ASP A 127 -15.57 10.98 -5.09
N ILE A 128 -14.80 12.03 -4.77
CA ILE A 128 -13.91 12.71 -5.72
C ILE A 128 -12.77 11.81 -6.20
N ILE A 129 -12.19 11.00 -5.31
CA ILE A 129 -11.08 10.08 -5.63
C ILE A 129 -11.56 8.68 -6.00
N GLU A 130 -12.86 8.51 -6.29
CA GLU A 130 -13.45 7.26 -6.75
C GLU A 130 -13.17 6.07 -5.81
N THR A 131 -13.32 6.29 -4.49
CA THR A 131 -13.15 5.24 -3.48
C THR A 131 -14.30 4.26 -3.51
N ALA A 132 -14.07 3.01 -3.93
CA ALA A 132 -15.07 1.95 -3.89
C ALA A 132 -15.23 1.37 -2.48
N ARG A 133 -14.12 1.24 -1.75
CA ARG A 133 -14.06 0.57 -0.44
C ARG A 133 -12.93 1.11 0.43
N ARG A 134 -13.01 0.85 1.73
CA ARG A 134 -11.92 1.05 2.69
C ARG A 134 -11.73 -0.24 3.48
N PHE A 135 -10.58 -0.42 4.08
CA PHE A 135 -10.22 -1.68 4.70
C PHE A 135 -10.01 -1.55 6.20
N THR A 136 -10.27 -2.64 6.93
CA THR A 136 -9.77 -2.85 8.28
C THR A 136 -8.57 -3.80 8.24
N THR A 137 -7.80 -3.85 9.33
CA THR A 137 -6.70 -4.82 9.44
C THR A 137 -7.21 -6.26 9.34
N GLY A 138 -8.39 -6.57 9.93
CA GLY A 138 -8.98 -7.90 9.86
C GLY A 138 -9.34 -8.32 8.44
N GLU A 139 -10.03 -7.45 7.68
CA GLU A 139 -10.37 -7.70 6.27
C GLU A 139 -9.14 -7.89 5.41
N LEU A 140 -8.10 -7.05 5.62
CA LEU A 140 -6.87 -7.14 4.82
C LEU A 140 -6.06 -8.38 5.16
N LYS A 141 -6.07 -8.83 6.43
CA LYS A 141 -5.49 -10.10 6.84
C LYS A 141 -6.12 -11.27 6.10
N LEU A 142 -7.46 -11.36 6.14
CA LEU A 142 -8.20 -12.41 5.44
C LEU A 142 -7.94 -12.40 3.92
N ALA A 143 -7.89 -11.21 3.31
CA ALA A 143 -7.60 -11.06 1.89
C ALA A 143 -6.19 -11.54 1.53
N LEU A 144 -5.18 -11.25 2.34
CA LEU A 144 -3.82 -11.73 2.15
C LEU A 144 -3.74 -13.26 2.30
N GLU A 145 -4.32 -13.80 3.37
CA GLU A 145 -4.28 -15.24 3.66
C GLU A 145 -5.04 -16.06 2.61
N SER A 146 -6.21 -15.60 2.14
CA SER A 146 -6.95 -16.23 1.03
C SER A 146 -6.17 -16.20 -0.29
N SER A 147 -5.31 -15.21 -0.48
CA SER A 147 -4.40 -15.09 -1.62
C SER A 147 -3.03 -15.76 -1.38
N ARG A 148 -2.91 -16.66 -0.37
CA ARG A 148 -1.71 -17.45 -0.02
C ARG A 148 -0.52 -16.66 0.50
N PHE A 149 -0.70 -15.40 0.90
CA PHE A 149 0.34 -14.64 1.56
C PHE A 149 0.43 -14.99 3.05
N LEU A 150 1.65 -15.09 3.56
CA LEU A 150 1.92 -15.11 4.99
C LEU A 150 1.96 -13.67 5.48
N THR A 151 1.07 -13.28 6.39
CA THR A 151 1.02 -11.93 6.94
C THR A 151 2.20 -11.72 7.88
N GLU A 152 3.18 -10.89 7.50
CA GLU A 152 4.36 -10.58 8.33
C GLU A 152 4.14 -9.32 9.18
N LYS A 153 3.43 -8.32 8.66
CA LYS A 153 3.13 -7.08 9.39
C LYS A 153 1.74 -6.59 9.04
N LEU A 154 1.04 -6.12 10.05
CA LEU A 154 -0.29 -5.55 9.90
C LEU A 154 -0.49 -4.50 10.99
N SER A 155 -0.74 -3.26 10.60
CA SER A 155 -0.89 -2.14 11.52
C SER A 155 -1.76 -1.05 10.91
N TYR A 156 -2.29 -0.20 11.77
CA TYR A 156 -2.74 1.11 11.30
C TYR A 156 -1.59 2.11 11.26
N ALA A 157 -1.81 3.25 10.63
CA ALA A 157 -0.92 4.40 10.56
C ALA A 157 -1.76 5.69 10.51
N ASN A 158 -1.11 6.83 10.70
CA ASN A 158 -1.77 8.13 10.85
C ASN A 158 -2.71 8.17 12.07
N THR A 159 -2.31 7.53 13.17
CA THR A 159 -3.06 7.45 14.43
C THR A 159 -3.18 8.83 15.07
N LEU A 160 -2.10 9.60 15.11
CA LEU A 160 -2.10 10.94 15.73
C LEU A 160 -2.98 11.96 14.98
N LEU A 161 -3.20 11.74 13.68
CA LEU A 161 -4.10 12.56 12.87
C LEU A 161 -5.55 12.07 12.91
N PHE A 162 -5.80 10.89 13.46
CA PHE A 162 -7.12 10.26 13.49
C PHE A 162 -8.18 11.09 14.24
N PRO A 163 -7.92 11.64 15.45
CA PRO A 163 -8.91 12.46 16.15
C PRO A 163 -9.31 13.72 15.37
N LEU A 164 -8.34 14.34 14.68
CA LEU A 164 -8.59 15.52 13.84
C LEU A 164 -9.48 15.18 12.64
N ALA A 165 -9.18 14.07 11.96
CA ALA A 165 -10.00 13.61 10.85
C ALA A 165 -11.41 13.21 11.31
N LEU A 166 -11.52 12.59 12.50
CA LEU A 166 -12.81 12.25 13.09
C LEU A 166 -13.64 13.49 13.40
N ALA A 167 -13.06 14.50 14.04
CA ALA A 167 -13.72 15.77 14.32
C ALA A 167 -14.21 16.44 13.02
N LYS A 168 -13.36 16.44 11.97
CA LYS A 168 -13.75 16.95 10.65
C LYS A 168 -14.95 16.20 10.08
N ARG A 169 -14.97 14.86 10.15
CA ARG A 169 -16.11 14.06 9.65
C ARG A 169 -17.41 14.32 10.41
N PHE A 170 -17.33 14.56 11.73
CA PHE A 170 -18.51 14.94 12.50
C PHE A 170 -19.02 16.32 12.08
N THR A 171 -18.15 17.30 11.88
CA THR A 171 -18.58 18.65 11.42
C THR A 171 -19.18 18.62 10.03
N GLU A 172 -18.63 17.83 9.08
CA GLU A 172 -19.18 17.66 7.73
C GLU A 172 -20.57 17.01 7.71
N LYS A 173 -20.87 16.12 8.68
CA LYS A 173 -22.22 15.54 8.81
C LYS A 173 -23.26 16.56 9.31
N ILE A 174 -22.85 17.52 10.15
CA ILE A 174 -23.72 18.55 10.71
C ILE A 174 -23.85 19.73 9.73
N PHE A 175 -22.75 20.07 9.08
CA PHE A 175 -22.64 21.18 8.12
C PHE A 175 -22.03 20.64 6.81
N PRO A 176 -22.84 20.09 5.90
CA PRO A 176 -22.33 19.58 4.62
C PRO A 176 -21.62 20.69 3.84
N PRO A 177 -20.41 20.44 3.30
CA PRO A 177 -19.70 21.41 2.49
C PRO A 177 -20.51 21.76 1.24
N GLN A 178 -20.66 23.05 0.95
CA GLN A 178 -21.29 23.53 -0.28
C GLN A 178 -20.22 23.73 -1.35
N GLY A 179 -20.23 22.84 -2.38
CA GLY A 179 -19.37 22.94 -3.57
C GLY A 179 -18.23 21.90 -3.68
N ASP A 180 -17.72 21.74 -4.90
CA ASP A 180 -16.63 20.81 -5.27
C ASP A 180 -15.23 21.30 -4.85
N THR A 181 -15.09 21.94 -3.70
CA THR A 181 -13.79 22.42 -3.24
C THR A 181 -12.97 21.26 -2.68
N SER A 182 -11.84 20.99 -3.34
CA SER A 182 -10.83 20.06 -2.81
C SER A 182 -10.44 20.46 -1.39
N ASP A 183 -10.46 19.49 -0.46
CA ASP A 183 -10.05 19.65 0.95
C ASP A 183 -8.55 19.97 1.14
N VAL A 184 -7.81 20.14 0.06
CA VAL A 184 -6.36 20.38 0.08
C VAL A 184 -6.09 21.87 0.10
N TYR A 185 -6.08 22.45 1.30
CA TYR A 185 -5.58 23.80 1.51
C TYR A 185 -4.11 23.76 1.97
N PRO A 186 -3.26 24.67 1.49
CA PRO A 186 -1.90 24.80 2.02
C PRO A 186 -1.95 25.16 3.51
N LEU A 187 -1.47 24.27 4.35
CA LEU A 187 -1.41 24.49 5.79
C LEU A 187 -0.25 25.45 6.14
N PRO A 188 -0.39 26.25 7.21
CA PRO A 188 0.71 27.04 7.75
C PRO A 188 1.95 26.17 8.01
N GLN A 189 3.15 26.74 7.80
CA GLN A 189 4.41 26.00 7.91
C GLN A 189 4.60 25.30 9.26
N TRP A 190 4.18 25.92 10.36
CA TRP A 190 4.29 25.33 11.69
C TRP A 190 3.40 24.07 11.86
N GLN A 191 2.19 24.06 11.28
CA GLN A 191 1.31 22.88 11.28
C GLN A 191 1.91 21.75 10.45
N ASN A 192 2.44 22.08 9.27
CA ASN A 192 3.14 21.08 8.44
C ASN A 192 4.33 20.48 9.18
N HIS A 193 5.11 21.30 9.93
CA HIS A 193 6.22 20.80 10.72
C HIS A 193 5.75 19.87 11.85
N LEU A 194 4.70 20.25 12.57
CA LEU A 194 4.11 19.46 13.63
C LEU A 194 3.60 18.11 13.11
N PHE A 195 2.83 18.09 12.02
CA PHE A 195 2.33 16.86 11.41
C PHE A 195 3.46 15.98 10.89
N LYS A 196 4.49 16.58 10.30
CA LYS A 196 5.69 15.84 9.86
C LYS A 196 6.40 15.17 11.04
N THR A 197 6.52 15.85 12.18
CA THR A 197 7.12 15.32 13.40
C THR A 197 6.30 14.12 13.92
N PHE A 198 4.98 14.25 13.99
CA PHE A 198 4.10 13.15 14.39
C PHE A 198 4.23 11.93 13.48
N LEU A 199 4.22 12.13 12.17
CA LEU A 199 4.41 11.05 11.20
C LEU A 199 5.80 10.40 11.30
N GLN A 200 6.82 11.16 11.66
CA GLN A 200 8.17 10.62 11.90
C GLN A 200 8.23 9.78 13.19
N MET A 201 7.54 10.20 14.25
CA MET A 201 7.42 9.40 15.49
C MET A 201 6.70 8.08 15.22
N GLU A 202 5.57 8.09 14.51
CA GLU A 202 4.86 6.88 14.09
C GLU A 202 5.76 5.98 13.21
N ALA A 203 6.51 6.57 12.26
CA ALA A 203 7.43 5.82 11.41
C ALA A 203 8.52 5.11 12.22
N ARG A 204 9.08 5.76 13.24
CA ARG A 204 10.05 5.13 14.16
C ARG A 204 9.42 3.99 14.95
N TRP A 205 8.21 4.22 15.50
CA TRP A 205 7.49 3.23 16.29
C TRP A 205 7.16 1.97 15.46
N LEU A 206 6.61 2.15 14.28
CA LEU A 206 6.31 1.06 13.35
C LEU A 206 7.59 0.35 12.85
N GLY A 207 8.69 1.10 12.63
CA GLY A 207 9.99 0.55 12.22
C GLY A 207 10.73 -0.20 13.32
N GLN A 208 10.27 -0.14 14.58
CA GLN A 208 10.76 -0.95 15.70
C GLN A 208 9.93 -2.23 15.91
N GLY A 209 9.04 -2.57 14.98
CA GLY A 209 8.20 -3.77 15.08
C GLY A 209 6.89 -3.58 15.84
N HIS A 210 6.63 -2.38 16.38
CA HIS A 210 5.38 -2.11 17.07
C HIS A 210 4.20 -1.97 16.11
N ILE A 211 2.99 -2.15 16.64
CA ILE A 211 1.74 -1.95 15.89
C ILE A 211 0.92 -0.82 16.51
N LEU A 212 0.09 -0.19 15.69
CA LEU A 212 -0.87 0.84 16.11
C LEU A 212 -2.28 0.27 15.99
N PRO A 213 -3.13 0.41 17.03
CA PRO A 213 -4.44 -0.25 17.09
C PRO A 213 -5.52 0.43 16.25
N PHE A 214 -5.31 1.68 15.84
CA PHE A 214 -6.22 2.46 14.99
C PHE A 214 -5.45 3.52 14.18
N GLY A 215 -6.07 4.08 13.14
CA GLY A 215 -5.47 5.12 12.30
C GLY A 215 -6.25 5.32 11.01
N LEU A 216 -5.87 6.32 10.21
CA LEU A 216 -6.55 6.65 8.95
C LEU A 216 -6.16 5.72 7.80
N THR A 217 -5.09 4.97 7.96
CA THR A 217 -4.48 4.13 6.93
C THR A 217 -4.19 2.75 7.51
N VAL A 218 -4.45 1.69 6.74
CA VAL A 218 -3.98 0.34 7.03
C VAL A 218 -2.70 0.10 6.25
N VAL A 219 -1.71 -0.47 6.93
CA VAL A 219 -0.42 -0.89 6.36
C VAL A 219 -0.28 -2.38 6.57
N ALA A 220 0.02 -3.11 5.51
CA ALA A 220 0.21 -4.55 5.57
C ALA A 220 1.43 -4.99 4.77
N VAL A 221 2.13 -6.00 5.27
CA VAL A 221 3.18 -6.71 4.56
C VAL A 221 2.83 -8.20 4.54
N GLY A 222 2.62 -8.71 3.33
CA GLY A 222 2.44 -10.13 3.07
C GLY A 222 3.68 -10.71 2.41
N ARG A 223 4.12 -11.90 2.81
CA ARG A 223 5.24 -12.62 2.21
C ARG A 223 4.76 -13.82 1.43
N LYS A 224 5.26 -14.01 0.22
CA LYS A 224 5.10 -15.26 -0.53
C LYS A 224 5.97 -16.34 0.11
N ALA A 225 5.41 -17.50 0.44
CA ALA A 225 6.17 -18.60 1.03
C ALA A 225 7.41 -18.96 0.18
N SER A 226 8.52 -19.28 0.83
CA SER A 226 9.72 -19.77 0.14
C SER A 226 9.49 -21.16 -0.43
N THR A 227 10.28 -21.55 -1.42
CA THR A 227 10.15 -22.88 -2.06
C THR A 227 10.24 -24.02 -1.04
N LEU A 228 11.09 -23.91 -0.03
CA LEU A 228 11.21 -24.89 1.05
C LEU A 228 9.93 -25.00 1.90
N GLN A 229 9.31 -23.85 2.24
CA GLN A 229 8.05 -23.82 2.99
C GLN A 229 6.88 -24.37 2.18
N GLN A 230 6.86 -24.15 0.85
CA GLN A 230 5.82 -24.69 -0.03
C GLN A 230 5.89 -26.22 -0.11
N GLN A 231 7.10 -26.80 -0.16
CA GLN A 231 7.31 -28.24 -0.17
C GLN A 231 6.86 -28.90 1.14
N THR A 232 7.16 -28.29 2.28
CA THR A 232 6.75 -28.83 3.59
C THR A 232 5.23 -28.83 3.76
N THR A 233 4.55 -27.77 3.30
CA THR A 233 3.08 -27.68 3.37
C THR A 233 2.41 -28.68 2.44
N SER A 234 2.96 -28.90 1.24
CA SER A 234 2.45 -29.90 0.28
C SER A 234 2.64 -31.33 0.81
N ALA A 235 3.78 -31.63 1.44
CA ALA A 235 4.05 -32.94 2.03
C ALA A 235 3.14 -33.23 3.24
N ALA A 236 2.84 -32.22 4.06
CA ALA A 236 1.91 -32.37 5.19
C ALA A 236 0.46 -32.63 4.73
N ALA A 237 0.01 -31.94 3.68
CA ALA A 237 -1.34 -32.14 3.12
C ALA A 237 -1.52 -33.53 2.49
N SER A 238 -0.46 -34.14 1.93
CA SER A 238 -0.53 -35.47 1.36
C SER A 238 -0.47 -36.62 2.40
N CYS A 239 -0.09 -36.32 3.65
CA CYS A 239 -0.10 -37.29 4.76
C CYS A 239 -1.45 -37.37 5.49
N ASP A 240 -2.30 -36.35 5.39
CA ASP A 240 -3.63 -36.33 6.03
C ASP A 240 -4.74 -36.99 5.16
N GLU A 241 -4.45 -37.31 3.90
CA GLU A 241 -5.39 -37.99 2.98
C GLU A 241 -5.13 -39.50 2.86
N SER A 242 -4.18 -40.07 3.60
CA SER A 242 -3.86 -41.50 3.62
C SER A 242 -4.20 -42.12 4.96
#